data_1dba4cfb65568cd517eee6d5a8c82f2b
#
_entry.id   1dba4cfb65568cd517eee6d5a8c82f2b
#
_cell.length_a   1.000
_cell.length_b   1.000
_cell.length_c   1.000
_cell.angle_alpha   90.00
_cell.angle_beta   90.00
_cell.angle_gamma   90.00
#
_symmetry.space_group_name_H-M   'P 1'
#
loop_
_entity.id
_entity.type
_entity.pdbx_description
1 polymer ?
#
loop_
_entity_poly.entity_id
_entity_poly.type
_entity_poly.pdbx_seq_one_letter_code
_entity_poly.pdbx_strand_id
1 'polypeptide(L)'
;AIVDTRERMRDEVKAKAHHSAEERVIEALAGEGARDGTRQMFRDKLKRGGVDDTVIELELQDNSNPLGGMEMPGQPGQSLGGMMDLSGLMKAFGGRRVRRKVTVAESYDLLIAEEADKLLDDEVVKAAALESVQENGIVFIDEIDKVSARSDARGGDVSREGVQRDLLPLIEGTTVSTKYGPVKTDHILFIASGAFHLAKPSDMIPEL
;
A
#
# COMPACT_ATOMS: atom_id res chain seq x y z
N ALA A 1 5.65 3.59 1.85
CA ALA A 1 6.32 2.35 2.27
C ALA A 1 5.46 1.11 2.01
N ILE A 2 4.30 0.89 2.74
CA ILE A 2 3.52 -0.36 2.57
C ILE A 2 3.08 -0.57 1.11
N VAL A 3 2.57 0.45 0.43
CA VAL A 3 2.16 0.36 -0.99
C VAL A 3 3.36 -0.01 -1.87
N ASP A 4 4.47 0.70 -1.72
CA ASP A 4 5.68 0.48 -2.52
C ASP A 4 6.30 -0.90 -2.24
N THR A 5 6.28 -1.35 -0.98
CA THR A 5 6.73 -2.70 -0.61
C THR A 5 5.85 -3.77 -1.24
N ARG A 6 4.53 -3.57 -1.22
CA ARG A 6 3.58 -4.48 -1.88
C ARG A 6 3.83 -4.55 -3.40
N GLU A 7 4.03 -3.42 -4.06
CA GLU A 7 4.31 -3.37 -5.50
C GLU A 7 5.61 -4.11 -5.84
N ARG A 8 6.68 -3.88 -5.08
CA ARG A 8 7.93 -4.61 -5.26
C ARG A 8 7.74 -6.13 -5.07
N MET A 9 7.07 -6.55 -4.02
CA MET A 9 6.81 -7.96 -3.77
C MET A 9 5.88 -8.59 -4.82
N ARG A 10 4.96 -7.82 -5.40
CA ARG A 10 4.16 -8.24 -6.56
C ARG A 10 5.05 -8.57 -7.76
N ASP A 11 6.02 -7.71 -8.06
CA ASP A 11 6.94 -7.94 -9.18
C ASP A 11 7.79 -9.19 -8.96
N GLU A 12 8.20 -9.48 -7.73
CA GLU A 12 8.95 -10.69 -7.37
C GLU A 12 8.12 -11.98 -7.60
N VAL A 13 6.81 -11.94 -7.35
CA VAL A 13 5.93 -13.10 -7.58
C VAL A 13 5.30 -13.15 -8.96
N LYS A 14 5.53 -12.14 -9.80
CA LYS A 14 4.90 -11.97 -11.12
C LYS A 14 5.07 -13.16 -12.05
N ALA A 15 6.24 -13.79 -12.05
CA ALA A 15 6.49 -14.97 -12.88
C ALA A 15 5.58 -16.15 -12.49
N LYS A 16 5.36 -16.35 -11.18
CA LYS A 16 4.46 -17.39 -10.67
C LYS A 16 3.00 -17.04 -10.95
N ALA A 17 2.64 -15.76 -10.74
CA ALA A 17 1.30 -15.26 -11.04
C ALA A 17 0.97 -15.38 -12.52
N HIS A 18 1.92 -15.11 -13.42
CA HIS A 18 1.76 -15.29 -14.87
C HIS A 18 1.49 -16.76 -15.23
N HIS A 19 2.23 -17.68 -14.63
CA HIS A 19 1.99 -19.12 -14.87
C HIS A 19 0.58 -19.55 -14.41
N SER A 20 0.17 -19.11 -13.22
CA SER A 20 -1.19 -19.39 -12.72
C SER A 20 -2.27 -18.73 -13.58
N ALA A 21 -2.04 -17.53 -14.08
CA ALA A 21 -2.95 -16.84 -15.01
C ALA A 21 -3.08 -17.60 -16.32
N GLU A 22 -1.97 -18.09 -16.91
CA GLU A 22 -1.97 -18.91 -18.12
C GLU A 22 -2.82 -20.18 -17.95
N GLU A 23 -2.67 -20.89 -16.83
CA GLU A 23 -3.48 -22.08 -16.54
C GLU A 23 -4.98 -21.76 -16.47
N ARG A 24 -5.37 -20.63 -15.87
CA ARG A 24 -6.78 -20.19 -15.83
C ARG A 24 -7.32 -19.82 -17.21
N VAL A 25 -6.52 -19.19 -18.06
CA VAL A 25 -6.89 -18.91 -19.45
C VAL A 25 -7.08 -20.21 -20.23
N ILE A 26 -6.18 -21.19 -20.08
CA ILE A 26 -6.29 -22.48 -20.70
C ILE A 26 -7.55 -23.21 -20.24
N GLU A 27 -7.90 -23.14 -18.96
CA GLU A 27 -9.11 -23.73 -18.41
C GLU A 27 -10.38 -23.08 -18.99
N ALA A 28 -10.38 -21.74 -19.12
CA ALA A 28 -11.49 -21.01 -19.73
C ALA A 28 -11.67 -21.32 -21.23
N LEU A 29 -10.57 -21.57 -21.96
CA LEU A 29 -10.60 -21.93 -23.39
C LEU A 29 -10.95 -23.39 -23.64
N ALA A 30 -10.42 -24.28 -22.80
CA ALA A 30 -10.55 -25.73 -23.00
C ALA A 30 -11.80 -26.34 -22.32
N GLY A 31 -12.34 -25.64 -21.31
CA GLY A 31 -13.41 -26.12 -20.43
C GLY A 31 -12.87 -26.90 -19.22
N GLU A 32 -13.65 -26.92 -18.15
CA GLU A 32 -13.36 -27.71 -16.96
C GLU A 32 -13.20 -29.19 -17.28
N GLY A 33 -12.11 -29.80 -16.79
CA GLY A 33 -11.85 -31.23 -17.00
C GLY A 33 -11.33 -31.61 -18.39
N ALA A 34 -10.90 -30.65 -19.20
CA ALA A 34 -10.28 -30.90 -20.49
C ALA A 34 -9.07 -31.83 -20.37
N ARG A 35 -8.93 -32.77 -21.34
CA ARG A 35 -7.81 -33.71 -21.41
C ARG A 35 -6.49 -32.96 -21.65
N ASP A 36 -5.36 -33.52 -21.16
CA ASP A 36 -4.03 -32.93 -21.28
C ASP A 36 -3.66 -32.52 -22.71
N GLY A 37 -4.02 -33.33 -23.71
CA GLY A 37 -3.79 -33.01 -25.13
C GLY A 37 -4.51 -31.75 -25.59
N THR A 38 -5.75 -31.51 -25.11
CA THR A 38 -6.50 -30.28 -25.41
C THR A 38 -5.87 -29.06 -24.72
N ARG A 39 -5.50 -29.22 -23.47
CA ARG A 39 -4.79 -28.16 -22.72
C ARG A 39 -3.48 -27.78 -23.40
N GLN A 40 -2.69 -28.77 -23.84
CA GLN A 40 -1.43 -28.55 -24.54
C GLN A 40 -1.66 -27.83 -25.88
N MET A 41 -2.68 -28.19 -26.63
CA MET A 41 -3.04 -27.52 -27.90
C MET A 41 -3.36 -26.02 -27.67
N PHE A 42 -4.11 -25.69 -26.62
CA PHE A 42 -4.40 -24.29 -26.30
C PHE A 42 -3.17 -23.55 -25.80
N ARG A 43 -2.29 -24.17 -25.02
CA ARG A 43 -1.01 -23.60 -24.61
C ARG A 43 -0.13 -23.25 -25.81
N ASP A 44 -0.07 -24.10 -26.82
CA ASP A 44 0.67 -23.83 -28.04
C ASP A 44 0.05 -22.72 -28.89
N LYS A 45 -1.29 -22.60 -28.90
CA LYS A 45 -1.99 -21.51 -29.56
C LYS A 45 -1.76 -20.16 -28.86
N LEU A 46 -1.79 -20.13 -27.50
CA LEU A 46 -1.47 -18.95 -26.71
C LEU A 46 -0.07 -18.43 -27.00
N LYS A 47 0.93 -19.31 -26.99
CA LYS A 47 2.32 -18.96 -27.31
C LYS A 47 2.52 -18.36 -28.71
N ARG A 48 1.63 -18.65 -29.65
CA ARG A 48 1.67 -18.13 -31.02
C ARG A 48 0.78 -16.90 -31.23
N GLY A 49 0.10 -16.42 -30.21
CA GLY A 49 -0.85 -15.31 -30.29
C GLY A 49 -2.13 -15.65 -31.09
N GLY A 50 -2.39 -16.93 -31.32
CA GLY A 50 -3.48 -17.35 -32.20
C GLY A 50 -4.89 -17.31 -31.58
N VAL A 51 -4.99 -16.88 -30.32
CA VAL A 51 -6.27 -16.82 -29.57
C VAL A 51 -6.45 -15.51 -28.80
N ASP A 52 -5.59 -14.51 -29.02
CA ASP A 52 -5.57 -13.26 -28.26
C ASP A 52 -6.89 -12.50 -28.30
N ASP A 53 -7.58 -12.49 -29.44
CA ASP A 53 -8.87 -11.85 -29.64
C ASP A 53 -10.07 -12.74 -29.25
N THR A 54 -9.82 -13.98 -28.79
CA THR A 54 -10.89 -14.88 -28.36
C THR A 54 -11.49 -14.37 -27.06
N VAL A 55 -12.83 -14.22 -27.04
CA VAL A 55 -13.55 -13.83 -25.82
C VAL A 55 -13.74 -15.03 -24.93
N ILE A 56 -13.31 -14.93 -23.69
CA ILE A 56 -13.48 -15.93 -22.63
C ILE A 56 -14.31 -15.36 -21.49
N GLU A 57 -14.98 -16.23 -20.76
CA GLU A 57 -15.70 -15.88 -19.54
C GLU A 57 -14.87 -16.26 -18.33
N LEU A 58 -14.55 -15.28 -17.49
CA LEU A 58 -13.72 -15.45 -16.29
C LEU A 58 -14.49 -15.04 -15.05
N GLU A 59 -14.30 -15.81 -13.99
CA GLU A 59 -14.71 -15.43 -12.65
C GLU A 59 -13.55 -14.66 -11.99
N LEU A 60 -13.73 -13.35 -11.83
CA LEU A 60 -12.78 -12.43 -11.20
C LEU A 60 -13.28 -11.96 -9.85
N GLN A 61 -12.39 -11.68 -8.92
CA GLN A 61 -12.76 -11.00 -7.68
C GLN A 61 -13.24 -9.58 -7.98
N ASP A 62 -14.39 -9.23 -7.42
CA ASP A 62 -14.92 -7.87 -7.53
C ASP A 62 -14.23 -6.97 -6.50
N ASN A 63 -13.20 -6.27 -6.93
CA ASN A 63 -12.51 -5.25 -6.15
C ASN A 63 -13.20 -3.87 -6.23
N SER A 64 -14.35 -3.78 -6.90
CA SER A 64 -15.15 -2.56 -6.88
C SER A 64 -15.68 -2.33 -5.46
N ASN A 65 -15.40 -1.15 -4.93
CA ASN A 65 -15.76 -0.76 -3.57
C ASN A 65 -17.29 -0.84 -3.38
N PRO A 66 -17.84 -1.80 -2.62
CA PRO A 66 -19.29 -1.97 -2.51
C PRO A 66 -19.98 -0.80 -1.80
N LEU A 67 -19.21 0.12 -1.21
CA LEU A 67 -19.69 1.31 -0.51
C LEU A 67 -19.63 2.59 -1.36
N GLY A 68 -19.04 2.55 -2.55
CA GLY A 68 -18.95 3.74 -3.44
C GLY A 68 -20.28 4.20 -4.02
N GLY A 69 -21.36 3.44 -3.87
CA GLY A 69 -22.69 3.73 -4.38
C GLY A 69 -23.79 3.90 -3.34
N MET A 70 -23.49 3.77 -2.06
CA MET A 70 -24.46 4.03 -0.98
C MET A 70 -24.35 5.48 -0.51
N GLU A 71 -24.79 6.41 -1.34
CA GLU A 71 -25.26 7.71 -0.85
C GLU A 71 -26.58 7.45 -0.10
N MET A 72 -26.52 7.43 1.22
CA MET A 72 -27.75 7.50 2.04
C MET A 72 -28.35 8.91 1.88
N PRO A 73 -29.55 9.06 1.31
CA PRO A 73 -30.19 10.37 1.25
C PRO A 73 -30.59 10.79 2.67
N GLY A 74 -29.94 11.78 3.23
CA GLY A 74 -30.47 12.47 4.39
C GLY A 74 -29.57 12.96 5.50
N GLN A 75 -28.24 12.73 5.52
CA GLN A 75 -27.39 13.34 6.55
C GLN A 75 -25.98 13.67 6.06
N PRO A 76 -25.66 14.96 5.84
CA PRO A 76 -24.29 15.38 5.60
C PRO A 76 -23.55 15.44 6.95
N GLY A 77 -22.49 14.61 7.10
CA GLY A 77 -21.47 14.85 8.10
C GLY A 77 -21.22 13.81 9.19
N GLN A 78 -21.84 12.63 9.17
CA GLN A 78 -21.42 11.56 10.08
C GLN A 78 -20.63 10.50 9.33
N SER A 79 -19.31 10.56 9.50
CA SER A 79 -18.38 9.52 9.13
C SER A 79 -18.69 8.26 9.95
N LEU A 80 -19.16 7.20 9.29
CA LEU A 80 -19.35 5.86 9.87
C LEU A 80 -18.03 5.16 10.24
N GLY A 81 -16.91 5.90 10.21
CA GLY A 81 -15.56 5.39 10.45
C GLY A 81 -15.22 5.04 11.90
N GLY A 82 -16.12 5.20 12.84
CA GLY A 82 -15.80 5.06 14.27
C GLY A 82 -16.37 3.84 14.99
N MET A 83 -17.21 3.01 14.37
CA MET A 83 -17.94 2.01 15.14
C MET A 83 -18.14 0.62 14.49
N MET A 84 -17.64 0.41 13.28
CA MET A 84 -17.64 -0.92 12.66
C MET A 84 -16.24 -1.25 12.14
N ASP A 85 -15.77 -2.44 12.46
CA ASP A 85 -14.57 -3.02 11.86
C ASP A 85 -14.80 -3.18 10.34
N LEU A 86 -14.49 -2.09 9.60
CA LEU A 86 -14.64 -2.02 8.15
C LEU A 86 -13.77 -3.08 7.45
N SER A 87 -12.67 -3.49 8.10
CA SER A 87 -11.79 -4.52 7.56
C SER A 87 -12.40 -5.91 7.68
N GLY A 88 -13.12 -6.19 8.78
CA GLY A 88 -13.91 -7.42 8.95
C GLY A 88 -15.09 -7.46 7.98
N LEU A 89 -15.76 -6.33 7.76
CA LEU A 89 -16.85 -6.21 6.81
C LEU A 89 -16.37 -6.37 5.36
N MET A 90 -15.24 -5.76 5.00
CA MET A 90 -14.61 -5.94 3.69
C MET A 90 -14.12 -7.37 3.47
N LYS A 91 -13.60 -8.06 4.49
CA LYS A 91 -13.28 -9.50 4.43
C LYS A 91 -14.53 -10.37 4.24
N ALA A 92 -15.64 -10.02 4.88
CA ALA A 92 -16.91 -10.76 4.74
C ALA A 92 -17.58 -10.51 3.37
N PHE A 93 -17.42 -9.34 2.77
CA PHE A 93 -17.97 -8.98 1.45
C PHE A 93 -16.95 -9.05 0.31
N GLY A 94 -15.65 -9.14 0.60
CA GLY A 94 -14.54 -9.14 -0.36
C GLY A 94 -14.39 -10.42 -1.19
N GLY A 95 -15.35 -11.30 -1.14
CA GLY A 95 -15.34 -12.58 -1.86
C GLY A 95 -16.33 -12.70 -3.02
N ARG A 96 -17.01 -11.60 -3.41
CA ARG A 96 -17.96 -11.67 -4.51
C ARG A 96 -17.21 -11.85 -5.83
N ARG A 97 -17.34 -13.01 -6.45
CA ARG A 97 -16.84 -13.26 -7.80
C ARG A 97 -17.86 -12.77 -8.81
N VAL A 98 -17.38 -12.05 -9.82
CA VAL A 98 -18.19 -11.56 -10.92
C VAL A 98 -17.69 -12.19 -12.22
N ARG A 99 -18.62 -12.73 -12.99
CA ARG A 99 -18.31 -13.23 -14.33
C ARG A 99 -18.16 -12.06 -15.28
N ARG A 100 -17.00 -11.98 -15.94
CA ARG A 100 -16.71 -10.98 -16.96
C ARG A 100 -16.32 -11.69 -18.26
N LYS A 101 -16.80 -11.12 -19.37
CA LYS A 101 -16.38 -11.51 -20.71
C LYS A 101 -15.28 -10.56 -21.15
N VAL A 102 -14.11 -11.08 -21.40
CA VAL A 102 -12.92 -10.33 -21.81
C VAL A 102 -12.19 -11.11 -22.89
N THR A 103 -11.37 -10.44 -23.68
CA THR A 103 -10.47 -11.12 -24.61
C THR A 103 -9.34 -11.82 -23.83
N VAL A 104 -8.75 -12.85 -24.44
CA VAL A 104 -7.58 -13.52 -23.86
C VAL A 104 -6.47 -12.52 -23.56
N ALA A 105 -6.18 -11.59 -24.48
CA ALA A 105 -5.16 -10.56 -24.26
C ALA A 105 -5.45 -9.70 -23.03
N GLU A 106 -6.67 -9.16 -22.91
CA GLU A 106 -7.09 -8.34 -21.76
C GLU A 106 -7.14 -9.12 -20.44
N SER A 107 -7.36 -10.42 -20.51
CA SER A 107 -7.50 -11.27 -19.34
C SER A 107 -6.20 -11.42 -18.54
N TYR A 108 -5.05 -11.36 -19.21
CA TYR A 108 -3.74 -11.55 -18.56
C TYR A 108 -3.46 -10.50 -17.49
N ASP A 109 -3.66 -9.22 -17.78
CA ASP A 109 -3.41 -8.16 -16.80
C ASP A 109 -4.27 -8.32 -15.54
N LEU A 110 -5.55 -8.69 -15.74
CA LEU A 110 -6.49 -8.90 -14.64
C LEU A 110 -6.12 -10.13 -13.81
N LEU A 111 -5.81 -11.24 -14.47
CA LEU A 111 -5.49 -12.50 -13.82
C LEU A 111 -4.14 -12.47 -13.12
N ILE A 112 -3.11 -11.87 -13.73
CA ILE A 112 -1.79 -11.73 -13.11
C ILE A 112 -1.88 -10.89 -11.84
N ALA A 113 -2.65 -9.78 -11.87
CA ALA A 113 -2.87 -8.96 -10.69
C ALA A 113 -3.56 -9.76 -9.57
N GLU A 114 -4.63 -10.50 -9.89
CA GLU A 114 -5.36 -11.32 -8.91
C GLU A 114 -4.51 -12.47 -8.36
N GLU A 115 -3.76 -13.17 -9.20
CA GLU A 115 -2.90 -14.27 -8.77
C GLU A 115 -1.69 -13.78 -7.97
N ALA A 116 -1.12 -12.61 -8.32
CA ALA A 116 -0.06 -12.01 -7.53
C ALA A 116 -0.56 -11.60 -6.14
N ASP A 117 -1.77 -11.02 -6.04
CA ASP A 117 -2.35 -10.68 -4.74
C ASP A 117 -2.63 -11.90 -3.86
N LYS A 118 -3.01 -13.03 -4.46
CA LYS A 118 -3.18 -14.31 -3.72
C LYS A 118 -1.86 -14.87 -3.16
N LEU A 119 -0.75 -14.58 -3.84
CA LEU A 119 0.59 -15.03 -3.42
C LEU A 119 1.20 -14.13 -2.34
N LEU A 120 0.61 -12.96 -2.07
CA LEU A 120 1.08 -12.01 -1.08
C LEU A 120 0.33 -12.20 0.25
N ASP A 121 1.09 -12.38 1.31
CA ASP A 121 0.59 -12.34 2.68
C ASP A 121 0.69 -10.90 3.20
N ASP A 122 -0.43 -10.32 3.60
CA ASP A 122 -0.51 -8.94 4.10
C ASP A 122 0.38 -8.73 5.35
N GLU A 123 0.52 -9.73 6.21
CA GLU A 123 1.40 -9.62 7.38
C GLU A 123 2.88 -9.65 6.98
N VAL A 124 3.25 -10.41 5.95
CA VAL A 124 4.61 -10.42 5.40
C VAL A 124 4.93 -9.08 4.74
N VAL A 125 4.01 -8.54 3.95
CA VAL A 125 4.15 -7.21 3.32
C VAL A 125 4.32 -6.12 4.39
N LYS A 126 3.50 -6.17 5.44
CA LYS A 126 3.53 -5.22 6.55
C LYS A 126 4.85 -5.31 7.33
N ALA A 127 5.31 -6.51 7.66
CA ALA A 127 6.57 -6.72 8.35
C ALA A 127 7.76 -6.20 7.52
N ALA A 128 7.81 -6.53 6.23
CA ALA A 128 8.85 -6.05 5.33
C ALA A 128 8.82 -4.52 5.14
N ALA A 129 7.63 -3.91 5.13
CA ALA A 129 7.49 -2.46 5.05
C ALA A 129 7.96 -1.76 6.32
N LEU A 130 7.67 -2.31 7.50
CA LEU A 130 8.14 -1.78 8.78
C LEU A 130 9.67 -1.87 8.88
N GLU A 131 10.25 -3.01 8.51
CA GLU A 131 11.70 -3.18 8.45
C GLU A 131 12.35 -2.18 7.48
N SER A 132 11.81 -2.03 6.27
CA SER A 132 12.31 -1.07 5.28
C SER A 132 12.27 0.37 5.78
N VAL A 133 11.23 0.77 6.52
CA VAL A 133 11.13 2.11 7.11
C VAL A 133 12.16 2.30 8.21
N GLN A 134 12.37 1.31 9.05
CA GLN A 134 13.33 1.38 10.16
C GLN A 134 14.78 1.47 9.66
N GLU A 135 15.12 0.71 8.62
CA GLU A 135 16.51 0.62 8.12
C GLU A 135 16.85 1.67 7.05
N ASN A 136 15.85 2.16 6.29
CA ASN A 136 16.07 3.01 5.12
C ASN A 136 15.18 4.26 5.12
N GLY A 137 14.49 4.55 6.21
CA GLY A 137 13.56 5.67 6.30
C GLY A 137 14.27 7.02 6.25
N ILE A 138 13.64 7.98 5.56
CA ILE A 138 14.06 9.38 5.58
C ILE A 138 12.84 10.22 5.96
N VAL A 139 13.01 11.09 6.95
CA VAL A 139 11.99 12.03 7.43
C VAL A 139 12.43 13.44 7.14
N PHE A 140 11.61 14.19 6.42
CA PHE A 140 11.81 15.61 6.20
C PHE A 140 10.97 16.41 7.17
N ILE A 141 11.61 17.31 7.91
CA ILE A 141 10.97 18.27 8.82
C ILE A 141 11.14 19.66 8.20
N ASP A 142 10.05 20.23 7.72
CA ASP A 142 10.07 21.58 7.15
C ASP A 142 9.77 22.64 8.22
N GLU A 143 10.20 23.87 7.96
CA GLU A 143 9.95 25.04 8.81
C GLU A 143 10.48 24.89 10.26
N ILE A 144 11.61 24.20 10.47
CA ILE A 144 12.19 23.99 11.80
C ILE A 144 12.57 25.32 12.48
N ASP A 145 12.82 26.38 11.70
CA ASP A 145 13.08 27.71 12.20
C ASP A 145 11.92 28.31 13.04
N LYS A 146 10.69 27.83 12.84
CA LYS A 146 9.54 28.29 13.64
C LYS A 146 9.56 27.81 15.08
N VAL A 147 10.26 26.72 15.37
CA VAL A 147 10.46 26.24 16.74
C VAL A 147 11.74 26.79 17.37
N SER A 148 12.66 27.43 16.59
CA SER A 148 13.90 28.04 17.06
C SER A 148 13.77 29.55 17.37
N ALA A 149 12.75 30.21 16.78
CA ALA A 149 12.61 31.65 16.93
C ALA A 149 12.36 32.06 18.39
N ARG A 150 13.25 32.92 18.95
CA ARG A 150 13.01 33.58 20.24
C ARG A 150 11.86 34.56 20.10
N SER A 151 10.78 34.39 20.88
CA SER A 151 9.77 35.44 20.96
C SER A 151 10.07 36.36 22.11
N ASP A 152 10.16 37.67 21.86
CA ASP A 152 10.27 38.69 22.90
C ASP A 152 8.99 38.78 23.78
N ALA A 153 7.99 37.96 23.53
CA ALA A 153 6.73 37.91 24.28
C ALA A 153 6.81 36.88 25.41
N ARG A 154 6.67 37.31 26.64
CA ARG A 154 6.59 36.46 27.82
C ARG A 154 5.54 35.38 27.67
N GLY A 155 5.96 34.11 27.56
CA GLY A 155 5.10 32.90 27.58
C GLY A 155 5.19 31.97 26.35
N GLY A 156 5.83 32.38 25.24
CA GLY A 156 5.95 31.53 24.03
C GLY A 156 7.22 30.65 24.00
N ASP A 157 8.25 31.00 24.75
CA ASP A 157 9.55 30.31 24.69
C ASP A 157 9.52 28.91 25.28
N VAL A 158 8.82 28.71 26.39
CA VAL A 158 8.70 27.40 27.06
C VAL A 158 8.03 26.36 26.15
N SER A 159 7.03 26.77 25.34
CA SER A 159 6.34 25.90 24.42
C SER A 159 7.22 25.48 23.23
N ARG A 160 8.04 26.36 22.70
CA ARG A 160 8.93 26.12 21.54
C ARG A 160 10.11 25.24 21.90
N GLU A 161 10.76 25.55 23.02
CA GLU A 161 11.82 24.70 23.58
C GLU A 161 11.29 23.31 23.94
N GLY A 162 10.05 23.19 24.43
CA GLY A 162 9.36 21.94 24.66
C GLY A 162 9.25 21.10 23.38
N VAL A 163 8.83 21.71 22.26
CA VAL A 163 8.74 21.02 20.96
C VAL A 163 10.12 20.54 20.49
N GLN A 164 11.17 21.35 20.65
CA GLN A 164 12.53 20.94 20.31
C GLN A 164 12.96 19.72 21.14
N ARG A 165 12.69 19.74 22.44
CA ARG A 165 12.99 18.59 23.35
C ARG A 165 12.17 17.34 23.01
N ASP A 166 10.95 17.50 22.51
CA ASP A 166 10.12 16.38 22.07
C ASP A 166 10.65 15.72 20.78
N LEU A 167 11.44 16.43 19.97
CA LEU A 167 12.10 15.89 18.80
C LEU A 167 13.35 15.06 19.13
N LEU A 168 14.03 15.36 20.23
CA LEU A 168 15.28 14.67 20.60
C LEU A 168 15.14 13.15 20.65
N PRO A 169 14.16 12.56 21.37
CA PRO A 169 14.03 11.11 21.41
C PRO A 169 13.80 10.48 20.03
N LEU A 170 13.15 11.21 19.10
CA LEU A 170 12.93 10.73 17.73
C LEU A 170 14.23 10.68 16.93
N ILE A 171 15.12 11.66 17.14
CA ILE A 171 16.40 11.78 16.42
C ILE A 171 17.46 10.87 17.04
N GLU A 172 17.48 10.76 18.37
CA GLU A 172 18.42 9.91 19.10
C GLU A 172 18.09 8.41 19.02
N GLY A 173 16.85 8.07 18.67
CA GLY A 173 16.37 6.70 18.56
C GLY A 173 15.35 6.36 19.66
N THR A 174 14.15 6.06 19.22
CA THR A 174 13.04 5.60 20.08
C THR A 174 12.12 4.65 19.33
N THR A 175 11.15 4.11 20.04
CA THR A 175 10.10 3.28 19.43
C THR A 175 8.79 4.06 19.38
N VAL A 176 8.32 4.36 18.17
CA VAL A 176 7.06 5.05 17.92
C VAL A 176 5.96 4.03 17.60
N SER A 177 4.85 4.09 18.33
CA SER A 177 3.68 3.27 18.04
C SER A 177 2.91 3.82 16.85
N THR A 178 2.71 2.97 15.82
CA THR A 178 1.90 3.33 14.65
C THR A 178 0.72 2.38 14.52
N LYS A 179 -0.26 2.73 13.68
CA LYS A 179 -1.39 1.85 13.36
C LYS A 179 -0.99 0.53 12.67
N TYR A 180 0.24 0.44 12.18
CA TYR A 180 0.80 -0.75 11.54
C TYR A 180 1.73 -1.56 12.44
N GLY A 181 2.07 -1.03 13.61
CA GLY A 181 2.98 -1.62 14.57
C GLY A 181 4.03 -0.62 15.05
N PRO A 182 4.91 -1.04 15.98
CA PRO A 182 5.99 -0.20 16.47
C PRO A 182 7.06 0.00 15.39
N VAL A 183 7.60 1.22 15.33
CA VAL A 183 8.70 1.63 14.43
C VAL A 183 9.84 2.16 15.29
N LYS A 184 11.03 1.62 15.13
CA LYS A 184 12.25 2.13 15.73
C LYS A 184 12.84 3.23 14.83
N THR A 185 13.31 4.30 15.43
CA THR A 185 13.83 5.46 14.69
C THR A 185 15.35 5.53 14.64
N ASP A 186 16.06 4.60 15.26
CA ASP A 186 17.52 4.58 15.43
C ASP A 186 18.30 4.72 14.12
N HIS A 187 17.78 4.17 13.01
CA HIS A 187 18.44 4.22 11.69
C HIS A 187 17.70 5.11 10.70
N ILE A 188 16.69 5.85 11.14
CA ILE A 188 15.96 6.79 10.28
C ILE A 188 16.77 8.07 10.14
N LEU A 189 17.00 8.51 8.89
CA LEU A 189 17.63 9.80 8.61
C LEU A 189 16.60 10.93 8.74
N PHE A 190 16.87 11.88 9.62
CA PHE A 190 16.07 13.10 9.74
C PHE A 190 16.78 14.26 9.02
N ILE A 191 16.06 14.94 8.14
CA ILE A 191 16.54 16.12 7.41
C ILE A 191 15.60 17.27 7.75
N ALA A 192 16.12 18.27 8.44
CA ALA A 192 15.35 19.45 8.79
C ALA A 192 15.72 20.62 7.88
N SER A 193 14.72 21.40 7.47
CA SER A 193 14.87 22.62 6.67
C SER A 193 14.14 23.80 7.31
N GLY A 194 14.62 25.01 7.07
CA GLY A 194 13.99 26.23 7.53
C GLY A 194 14.61 27.46 6.86
N ALA A 195 13.86 28.53 6.77
CA ALA A 195 14.31 29.79 6.15
C ALA A 195 15.24 30.61 7.04
N PHE A 196 15.16 30.41 8.34
CA PHE A 196 15.99 31.09 9.38
C PHE A 196 16.09 32.62 9.22
N HIS A 197 14.97 33.28 8.84
CA HIS A 197 14.95 34.74 8.67
C HIS A 197 15.04 35.51 9.99
N LEU A 198 14.46 34.96 11.07
CA LEU A 198 14.36 35.60 12.40
C LEU A 198 15.22 34.90 13.46
N ALA A 199 15.70 33.73 13.19
CA ALA A 199 16.52 32.91 14.07
C ALA A 199 17.67 32.30 13.26
N LYS A 200 18.68 31.78 13.93
CA LYS A 200 19.77 31.02 13.32
C LYS A 200 19.67 29.57 13.78
N PRO A 201 20.24 28.60 13.02
CA PRO A 201 20.35 27.21 13.49
C PRO A 201 20.99 27.10 14.89
N SER A 202 21.97 27.96 15.17
CA SER A 202 22.62 28.05 16.49
C SER A 202 21.74 28.57 17.64
N ASP A 203 20.54 29.03 17.35
CA ASP A 203 19.56 29.47 18.37
C ASP A 203 18.65 28.30 18.81
N MET A 204 18.81 27.14 18.20
CA MET A 204 18.20 25.91 18.67
C MET A 204 18.87 25.36 19.92
N ILE A 205 18.24 24.45 20.63
CA ILE A 205 18.91 23.81 21.78
C ILE A 205 20.15 23.06 21.31
N PRO A 206 21.23 23.03 22.12
CA PRO A 206 22.54 22.52 21.71
C PRO A 206 22.52 21.03 21.32
N GLU A 207 21.51 20.30 21.79
CA GLU A 207 21.33 18.86 21.55
C GLU A 207 20.73 18.54 20.18
N LEU A 208 20.09 19.50 19.50
CA LEU A 208 19.53 19.46 18.16
C LEU A 208 20.53 20.01 17.13
#